data_779fc6fcab57c0f92ee569a8a8c1b8a0
#
_entry.id   779fc6fcab57c0f92ee569a8a8c1b8a0
#
_cell.length_a   1.000
_cell.length_b   1.000
_cell.length_c   1.000
_cell.angle_alpha   90.00
_cell.angle_beta   90.00
_cell.angle_gamma   90.00
#
_symmetry.space_group_name_H-M   'P 1'
#
loop_
_entity.id
_entity.type
_entity.pdbx_description
1 polymer ?
#
loop_
_entity_poly.entity_id
_entity_poly.type
_entity_poly.pdbx_seq_one_letter_code
_entity_poly.pdbx_strand_id
1 'polypeptide(L)'
;MAAIVIVGAQWGDEGKGKATDILGGKVDYVVKPNGGNNAGHTVVVGGEKYELKLLPAGILSENAIPVLGNGVVINLEALFDEIDGLEARGANASRLKISANAHLVAPYHQTLDRVQERFLGKRAIGTTCLLYTSPSPRDATLSRMPSSA
;
A
#
# COMPACT_ATOMS: atom_id res chain seq x y z
N MET A 1 7.05 -23.75 8.95
CA MET A 1 6.37 -22.45 8.93
C MET A 1 5.54 -22.39 7.67
N ALA A 2 4.22 -22.20 7.77
CA ALA A 2 3.35 -22.12 6.61
C ALA A 2 3.25 -20.64 6.17
N ALA A 3 3.33 -20.37 4.87
CA ALA A 3 3.12 -19.05 4.31
C ALA A 3 1.80 -19.05 3.50
N ILE A 4 0.98 -18.02 3.69
CA ILE A 4 -0.25 -17.79 2.94
C ILE A 4 -0.01 -16.57 2.06
N VAL A 5 -0.23 -16.71 0.75
CA VAL A 5 -0.10 -15.61 -0.21
C VAL A 5 -1.48 -15.27 -0.77
N ILE A 6 -1.89 -14.01 -0.61
CA ILE A 6 -3.15 -13.50 -1.14
C ILE A 6 -2.83 -12.67 -2.39
N VAL A 7 -3.30 -13.13 -3.53
CA VAL A 7 -3.13 -12.45 -4.82
C VAL A 7 -4.47 -12.04 -5.40
N GLY A 8 -4.51 -10.92 -6.09
CA GLY A 8 -5.64 -10.49 -6.88
C GLY A 8 -5.43 -10.83 -8.35
N ALA A 9 -6.46 -11.36 -9.01
CA ALA A 9 -6.41 -11.76 -10.41
C ALA A 9 -7.24 -10.84 -11.32
N GLN A 10 -7.79 -9.75 -10.78
CA GLN A 10 -8.70 -8.84 -11.46
C GLN A 10 -8.19 -7.39 -11.42
N TRP A 11 -9.04 -6.45 -11.05
CA TRP A 11 -8.80 -5.02 -11.19
C TRP A 11 -8.22 -4.33 -9.94
N GLY A 12 -7.89 -5.08 -8.88
CA GLY A 12 -7.33 -4.57 -7.64
C GLY A 12 -8.36 -4.25 -6.54
N ASP A 13 -9.63 -4.48 -6.80
CA ASP A 13 -10.78 -4.23 -5.92
C ASP A 13 -11.41 -5.51 -5.34
N GLU A 14 -10.69 -6.63 -5.40
CA GLU A 14 -11.18 -7.95 -4.99
C GLU A 14 -11.32 -8.12 -3.46
N GLY A 15 -10.91 -7.12 -2.68
CA GLY A 15 -11.00 -7.17 -1.23
C GLY A 15 -9.85 -7.90 -0.54
N LYS A 16 -8.66 -7.92 -1.14
CA LYS A 16 -7.45 -8.52 -0.56
C LYS A 16 -7.14 -8.01 0.85
N GLY A 17 -7.26 -6.70 1.07
CA GLY A 17 -7.03 -6.08 2.38
C GLY A 17 -7.97 -6.64 3.45
N LYS A 18 -9.26 -6.80 3.13
CA LYS A 18 -10.25 -7.40 4.03
C LYS A 18 -9.96 -8.88 4.31
N ALA A 19 -9.58 -9.65 3.29
CA ALA A 19 -9.20 -11.04 3.47
C ALA A 19 -7.95 -11.17 4.36
N THR A 20 -6.97 -10.29 4.18
CA THR A 20 -5.75 -10.24 5.00
C THR A 20 -6.08 -9.88 6.44
N ASP A 21 -6.97 -8.95 6.68
CA ASP A 21 -7.40 -8.55 8.02
C ASP A 21 -8.09 -9.71 8.77
N ILE A 22 -9.00 -10.42 8.10
CA ILE A 22 -9.68 -11.60 8.68
C ILE A 22 -8.66 -12.68 9.07
N LEU A 23 -7.60 -12.85 8.29
CA LEU A 23 -6.55 -13.83 8.57
C LEU A 23 -5.52 -13.32 9.57
N GLY A 24 -5.41 -12.01 9.76
CA GLY A 24 -4.42 -11.37 10.63
C GLY A 24 -4.41 -11.89 12.06
N GLY A 25 -5.59 -12.23 12.60
CA GLY A 25 -5.70 -12.85 13.94
C GLY A 25 -5.17 -14.29 14.04
N LYS A 26 -4.82 -14.94 12.92
CA LYS A 26 -4.40 -16.36 12.84
C LYS A 26 -2.97 -16.55 12.37
N VAL A 27 -2.23 -15.48 12.17
CA VAL A 27 -0.86 -15.49 11.66
C VAL A 27 0.06 -14.64 12.53
N ASP A 28 1.34 -14.98 12.54
CA ASP A 28 2.34 -14.24 13.32
C ASP A 28 2.76 -12.94 12.63
N TYR A 29 2.74 -12.91 11.30
CA TYR A 29 3.17 -11.77 10.49
C TYR A 29 2.19 -11.48 9.37
N VAL A 30 1.89 -10.21 9.15
CA VAL A 30 1.19 -9.72 7.96
C VAL A 30 2.11 -8.82 7.16
N VAL A 31 2.49 -9.28 5.97
CA VAL A 31 3.48 -8.60 5.14
C VAL A 31 2.80 -7.93 3.95
N LYS A 32 3.01 -6.63 3.80
CA LYS A 32 2.75 -5.90 2.55
C LYS A 32 4.05 -5.89 1.75
N PRO A 33 4.18 -6.70 0.70
CA PRO A 33 5.46 -6.90 0.03
C PRO A 33 5.84 -5.76 -0.90
N ASN A 34 4.87 -5.01 -1.43
CA ASN A 34 5.06 -3.98 -2.45
C ASN A 34 3.95 -2.93 -2.43
N GLY A 35 4.09 -1.91 -3.28
CA GLY A 35 3.14 -0.81 -3.41
C GLY A 35 3.54 0.43 -2.60
N GLY A 36 2.66 1.41 -2.55
CA GLY A 36 2.87 2.69 -1.86
C GLY A 36 1.59 3.20 -1.21
N ASN A 37 1.50 4.52 -1.02
CA ASN A 37 0.36 5.19 -0.38
C ASN A 37 -0.75 5.61 -1.36
N ASN A 38 -0.66 5.26 -2.61
CA ASN A 38 -1.60 5.65 -3.68
C ASN A 38 -2.83 4.74 -3.80
N ALA A 39 -2.77 3.54 -3.28
CA ALA A 39 -3.90 2.61 -3.23
C ALA A 39 -4.25 2.31 -1.78
N GLY A 40 -5.46 2.69 -1.37
CA GLY A 40 -5.97 2.43 -0.03
C GLY A 40 -6.89 1.22 0.02
N HIS A 41 -7.05 0.69 1.21
CA HIS A 41 -8.08 -0.29 1.51
C HIS A 41 -8.78 0.08 2.81
N THR A 42 -10.04 -0.27 2.90
CA THR A 42 -10.83 -0.01 4.10
C THR A 42 -11.02 -1.29 4.88
N VAL A 43 -10.76 -1.20 6.17
CA VAL A 43 -11.00 -2.28 7.14
C VAL A 43 -12.01 -1.79 8.17
N VAL A 44 -12.90 -2.66 8.63
CA VAL A 44 -13.86 -2.35 9.68
C VAL A 44 -13.58 -3.27 10.88
N VAL A 45 -13.19 -2.68 12.00
CA VAL A 45 -12.89 -3.39 13.24
C VAL A 45 -13.71 -2.76 14.36
N GLY A 46 -14.44 -3.60 15.11
CA GLY A 46 -15.28 -3.12 16.22
C GLY A 46 -16.39 -2.14 15.82
N GLY A 47 -16.82 -2.14 14.56
CA GLY A 47 -17.77 -1.18 14.01
C GLY A 47 -17.16 0.14 13.53
N GLU A 48 -15.88 0.36 13.77
CA GLU A 48 -15.13 1.51 13.28
C GLU A 48 -14.47 1.26 11.93
N LYS A 49 -14.51 2.26 11.07
CA LYS A 49 -13.93 2.23 9.72
C LYS A 49 -12.54 2.83 9.73
N TYR A 50 -11.55 2.05 9.27
CA TYR A 50 -10.17 2.46 9.08
C TYR A 50 -9.80 2.47 7.60
N GLU A 51 -9.29 3.58 7.12
CA GLU A 51 -8.79 3.71 5.75
C GLU A 51 -7.26 3.66 5.79
N LEU A 52 -6.71 2.51 5.37
CA LEU A 52 -5.27 2.27 5.35
C LEU A 52 -4.76 2.43 3.92
N LYS A 53 -3.65 3.14 3.76
CA LYS A 53 -2.99 3.36 2.47
C LYS A 53 -1.64 2.66 2.43
N LEU A 54 -0.72 3.10 3.25
CA LEU A 54 0.64 2.54 3.31
C LEU A 54 0.73 1.37 4.28
N LEU A 55 0.08 1.48 5.43
CA LEU A 55 0.13 0.46 6.48
C LEU A 55 -0.54 -0.86 6.02
N PRO A 56 0.02 -2.02 6.42
CA PRO A 56 -0.57 -3.31 6.11
C PRO A 56 -1.87 -3.55 6.89
N ALA A 57 -2.80 -4.31 6.33
CA ALA A 57 -4.11 -4.61 6.94
C ALA A 57 -3.99 -5.19 8.36
N GLY A 58 -2.96 -5.98 8.62
CA GLY A 58 -2.72 -6.58 9.94
C GLY A 58 -2.29 -5.61 11.05
N ILE A 59 -2.17 -4.30 10.77
CA ILE A 59 -1.79 -3.31 11.78
C ILE A 59 -2.80 -3.23 12.94
N LEU A 60 -4.06 -3.51 12.66
CA LEU A 60 -5.14 -3.49 13.64
C LEU A 60 -5.26 -4.81 14.42
N SER A 61 -4.51 -5.84 14.05
CA SER A 61 -4.52 -7.12 14.75
C SER A 61 -3.59 -7.08 15.96
N GLU A 62 -4.07 -7.51 17.12
CA GLU A 62 -3.26 -7.57 18.34
C GLU A 62 -2.19 -8.67 18.28
N ASN A 63 -2.39 -9.71 17.49
CA ASN A 63 -1.50 -10.87 17.45
C ASN A 63 -0.44 -10.77 16.36
N ALA A 64 -0.79 -10.25 15.20
CA ALA A 64 0.13 -10.19 14.07
C ALA A 64 1.14 -9.04 14.19
N ILE A 65 2.34 -9.27 13.69
CA ILE A 65 3.36 -8.25 13.49
C ILE A 65 3.22 -7.71 12.07
N PRO A 66 2.83 -6.43 11.89
CA PRO A 66 2.72 -5.82 10.58
C PRO A 66 4.11 -5.53 10.00
N VAL A 67 4.30 -5.80 8.71
CA VAL A 67 5.59 -5.63 8.03
C VAL A 67 5.41 -4.93 6.69
N LEU A 68 6.19 -3.88 6.45
CA LEU A 68 6.39 -3.28 5.13
C LEU A 68 7.64 -3.91 4.50
N GLY A 69 7.45 -4.59 3.38
CA GLY A 69 8.51 -5.32 2.67
C GLY A 69 9.36 -4.42 1.77
N ASN A 70 10.34 -5.04 1.12
CA ASN A 70 11.36 -4.33 0.31
C ASN A 70 10.80 -3.68 -0.97
N GLY A 71 9.70 -4.20 -1.53
CA GLY A 71 9.05 -3.61 -2.70
C GLY A 71 8.09 -2.46 -2.36
N VAL A 72 8.00 -2.07 -1.08
CA VAL A 72 7.18 -0.92 -0.66
C VAL A 72 7.94 0.37 -0.92
N VAL A 73 7.23 1.37 -1.42
CA VAL A 73 7.72 2.73 -1.61
C VAL A 73 7.10 3.62 -0.53
N ILE A 74 7.93 4.18 0.32
CA ILE A 74 7.53 4.86 1.54
C ILE A 74 7.67 6.37 1.38
N ASN A 75 6.54 7.07 1.41
CA ASN A 75 6.52 8.50 1.72
C ASN A 75 6.47 8.63 3.24
N LEU A 76 7.51 9.18 3.85
CA LEU A 76 7.63 9.29 5.31
C LEU A 76 6.55 10.18 5.92
N GLU A 77 6.22 11.29 5.29
CA GLU A 77 5.15 12.19 5.74
C GLU A 77 3.82 11.42 5.82
N ALA A 78 3.43 10.77 4.71
CA ALA A 78 2.21 9.99 4.65
C ALA A 78 2.21 8.79 5.63
N LEU A 79 3.38 8.19 5.90
CA LEU A 79 3.51 7.10 6.86
C LEU A 79 3.24 7.58 8.28
N PHE A 80 3.85 8.69 8.69
CA PHE A 80 3.69 9.24 10.03
C PHE A 80 2.27 9.77 10.25
N ASP A 81 1.69 10.47 9.27
CA ASP A 81 0.31 10.92 9.34
C ASP A 81 -0.68 9.75 9.53
N GLU A 82 -0.42 8.62 8.85
CA GLU A 82 -1.26 7.43 8.97
C GLU A 82 -1.07 6.73 10.33
N ILE A 83 0.15 6.68 10.85
CA ILE A 83 0.46 6.15 12.19
C ILE A 83 -0.22 7.01 13.26
N ASP A 84 0.00 8.33 13.24
CA ASP A 84 -0.55 9.26 14.21
C ASP A 84 -2.09 9.22 14.21
N GLY A 85 -2.68 9.13 13.03
CA GLY A 85 -4.13 8.97 12.87
C GLY A 85 -4.68 7.67 13.45
N LEU A 86 -3.92 6.57 13.40
CA LEU A 86 -4.30 5.30 14.02
C LEU A 86 -4.11 5.33 15.55
N GLU A 87 -3.00 5.88 16.02
CA GLU A 87 -2.70 5.96 17.45
C GLU A 87 -3.68 6.88 18.17
N ALA A 88 -4.11 7.97 17.55
CA ALA A 88 -5.16 8.85 18.07
C ALA A 88 -6.51 8.13 18.25
N ARG A 89 -6.73 7.03 17.54
CA ARG A 89 -7.92 6.16 17.64
C ARG A 89 -7.68 4.92 18.52
N GLY A 90 -6.56 4.85 19.23
CA GLY A 90 -6.22 3.78 20.16
C GLY A 90 -5.59 2.54 19.53
N ALA A 91 -5.27 2.56 18.24
CA ALA A 91 -4.51 1.47 17.62
C ALA A 91 -3.01 1.59 17.95
N ASN A 92 -2.32 0.45 18.06
CA ASN A 92 -0.89 0.43 18.41
C ASN A 92 -0.03 0.10 17.19
N ALA A 93 0.69 1.09 16.68
CA ALA A 93 1.60 0.95 15.55
C ALA A 93 3.04 0.57 15.95
N SER A 94 3.38 0.49 17.24
CA SER A 94 4.76 0.27 17.72
C SER A 94 5.41 -1.04 17.26
N ARG A 95 4.59 -2.03 16.85
CA ARG A 95 5.05 -3.33 16.34
C ARG A 95 5.35 -3.33 14.85
N LEU A 96 5.08 -2.23 14.15
CA LEU A 96 5.36 -2.12 12.72
C LEU A 96 6.84 -2.34 12.44
N LYS A 97 7.13 -3.25 11.54
CA LYS A 97 8.48 -3.48 11.03
C LYS A 97 8.57 -3.00 9.59
N ILE A 98 9.66 -2.35 9.28
CA ILE A 98 9.94 -1.82 7.95
C ILE A 98 11.23 -2.45 7.45
N SER A 99 11.21 -2.97 6.23
CA SER A 99 12.42 -3.50 5.59
C SER A 99 13.43 -2.38 5.37
N ALA A 100 14.68 -2.63 5.73
CA ALA A 100 15.79 -1.72 5.44
C ALA A 100 16.03 -1.52 3.92
N ASN A 101 15.48 -2.40 3.09
CA ASN A 101 15.55 -2.31 1.63
C ASN A 101 14.31 -1.68 0.99
N ALA A 102 13.36 -1.17 1.79
CA ALA A 102 12.23 -0.41 1.27
C ALA A 102 12.72 0.93 0.69
N HIS A 103 12.08 1.38 -0.39
CA HIS A 103 12.48 2.62 -1.06
C HIS A 103 11.79 3.82 -0.42
N LEU A 104 12.54 4.91 -0.23
CA LEU A 104 11.99 6.16 0.27
C LEU A 104 11.62 7.10 -0.88
N VAL A 105 10.46 7.71 -0.77
CA VAL A 105 10.04 8.81 -1.66
C VAL A 105 10.57 10.12 -1.09
N ALA A 106 11.52 10.70 -1.80
CA ALA A 106 12.01 12.03 -1.48
C ALA A 106 11.21 13.11 -2.24
N PRO A 107 11.19 14.37 -1.77
CA PRO A 107 10.43 15.46 -2.41
C PRO A 107 10.78 15.69 -3.89
N TYR A 108 12.03 15.44 -4.26
CA TYR A 108 12.45 15.59 -5.65
C TYR A 108 11.83 14.53 -6.59
N HIS A 109 11.52 13.31 -6.08
CA HIS A 109 10.84 12.31 -6.87
C HIS A 109 9.43 12.80 -7.26
N GLN A 110 8.71 13.40 -6.33
CA GLN A 110 7.38 13.96 -6.60
C GLN A 110 7.45 15.14 -7.58
N THR A 111 8.52 15.92 -7.51
CA THR A 111 8.72 17.06 -8.42
C THR A 111 9.03 16.57 -9.84
N LEU A 112 9.93 15.61 -9.99
CA LEU A 112 10.25 15.00 -11.28
C LEU A 112 9.02 14.38 -11.94
N ASP A 113 8.22 13.68 -11.18
CA ASP A 113 7.00 13.06 -11.66
C ASP A 113 5.99 14.09 -12.17
N ARG A 114 5.73 15.13 -11.39
CA ARG A 114 4.87 16.24 -11.82
C ARG A 114 5.34 16.89 -13.12
N VAL A 115 6.65 17.01 -13.30
CA VAL A 115 7.22 17.54 -14.55
C VAL A 115 7.00 16.58 -15.71
N GLN A 116 7.27 15.28 -15.50
CA GLN A 116 7.03 14.25 -16.51
C GLN A 116 5.56 14.15 -16.90
N GLU A 117 4.64 14.19 -15.94
CA GLU A 117 3.20 14.16 -16.21
C GLU A 117 2.74 15.36 -17.04
N ARG A 118 3.26 16.56 -16.73
CA ARG A 118 2.98 17.75 -17.54
C ARG A 118 3.48 17.59 -18.98
N PHE A 119 4.66 16.99 -19.16
CA PHE A 119 5.24 16.75 -20.48
C PHE A 119 4.46 15.70 -21.27
N LEU A 120 3.98 14.64 -20.60
CA LEU A 120 3.18 13.56 -21.21
C LEU A 120 1.74 14.00 -21.53
N GLY A 121 1.22 15.00 -20.84
CA GLY A 121 -0.14 15.54 -21.05
C GLY A 121 -1.20 14.45 -21.02
N LYS A 122 -1.94 14.25 -22.12
CA LYS A 122 -2.98 13.23 -22.22
C LYS A 122 -2.48 11.77 -22.10
N ARG A 123 -1.18 11.55 -22.18
CA ARG A 123 -0.53 10.24 -21.97
C ARG A 123 -0.02 10.06 -20.55
N ALA A 124 -0.26 11.01 -19.67
CA ALA A 124 0.11 10.90 -18.27
C ALA A 124 -0.68 9.78 -17.60
N ILE A 125 0.03 8.88 -16.93
CA ILE A 125 -0.55 7.68 -16.29
C ILE A 125 -0.88 7.94 -14.81
N GLY A 126 -0.46 9.11 -14.33
CA GLY A 126 -0.93 9.71 -13.08
C GLY A 126 -0.58 8.97 -11.80
N THR A 127 0.67 8.66 -11.51
CA THR A 127 1.23 8.76 -10.15
C THR A 127 2.63 8.17 -10.00
N THR A 128 3.50 8.92 -9.34
CA THR A 128 4.90 8.66 -9.04
C THR A 128 5.17 7.32 -8.40
N CYS A 129 4.33 6.92 -7.49
CA CYS A 129 4.58 5.75 -6.66
C CYS A 129 4.20 4.43 -7.35
N LEU A 130 3.43 4.47 -8.44
CA LEU A 130 2.91 3.27 -9.09
C LEU A 130 3.74 2.78 -10.25
N LEU A 131 4.38 3.69 -10.97
CA LEU A 131 4.96 3.35 -12.27
C LEU A 131 6.16 2.41 -12.17
N TYR A 132 6.90 2.46 -11.07
CA TYR A 132 8.17 1.76 -10.92
C TYR A 132 8.18 0.62 -9.91
N THR A 133 7.16 0.49 -9.08
CA THR A 133 7.25 -0.38 -7.90
C THR A 133 6.08 -1.33 -7.67
N SER A 134 4.96 -1.15 -8.33
CA SER A 134 3.80 -1.99 -8.08
C SER A 134 3.40 -2.79 -9.32
N PRO A 135 3.64 -4.10 -9.36
CA PRO A 135 3.04 -4.99 -10.34
C PRO A 135 1.57 -5.24 -9.97
N SER A 136 0.79 -4.17 -9.77
CA SER A 136 -0.66 -4.31 -9.60
C SER A 136 -1.29 -4.69 -10.93
N PRO A 137 -2.25 -5.62 -10.98
CA PRO A 137 -3.03 -5.89 -12.18
C PRO A 137 -3.67 -4.64 -12.78
N ARG A 138 -4.02 -3.66 -11.93
CA ARG A 138 -4.55 -2.37 -12.32
C ARG A 138 -3.53 -1.54 -13.11
N ASP A 139 -2.27 -1.52 -12.67
CA ASP A 139 -1.20 -0.79 -13.34
C ASP A 139 -0.83 -1.45 -14.67
N ALA A 140 -0.78 -2.77 -14.70
CA ALA A 140 -0.55 -3.54 -15.91
C ALA A 140 -1.62 -3.30 -16.99
N THR A 141 -2.85 -3.04 -16.59
CA THR A 141 -3.95 -2.77 -17.51
C THR A 141 -3.87 -1.36 -18.09
N LEU A 142 -3.54 -0.37 -17.25
CA LEU A 142 -3.35 1.01 -17.69
C LEU A 142 -2.15 1.17 -18.64
N SER A 143 -1.07 0.42 -18.42
CA SER A 143 0.11 0.45 -19.26
C SER A 143 -0.06 -0.29 -20.60
N ARG A 144 -1.09 -1.14 -20.73
CA ARG A 144 -1.37 -1.96 -21.92
C ARG A 144 -2.53 -1.46 -22.77
N MET A 145 -3.16 -0.35 -22.40
CA MET A 145 -4.14 0.25 -23.30
C MET A 145 -3.44 0.73 -24.57
N PRO A 146 -3.76 0.17 -25.75
CA PRO A 146 -3.18 0.64 -26.99
C PRO A 146 -3.59 2.09 -27.19
N SER A 147 -2.65 2.91 -27.62
CA SER A 147 -2.85 4.33 -27.95
C SER A 147 -3.68 4.53 -29.23
N SER A 148 -4.44 3.53 -29.65
CA SER A 148 -5.30 3.54 -30.83
C SER A 148 -6.73 3.27 -30.45
N ALA A 149 -7.43 4.32 -30.12
CA ALA A 149 -8.86 4.47 -30.34
C ALA A 149 -9.13 5.95 -30.65
#